data_b19bdaaf20bf73fd230b877a58b5e1ee
#
_entry.id   b19bdaaf20bf73fd230b877a58b5e1ee
#
_cell.length_a   1.000
_cell.length_b   1.000
_cell.length_c   1.000
_cell.angle_alpha   90.00
_cell.angle_beta   90.00
_cell.angle_gamma   90.00
#
_symmetry.space_group_name_H-M   'P 1'
#
loop_
_entity.id
_entity.type
_entity.pdbx_description
1 polymer ?
#
loop_
_entity_poly.entity_id
_entity_poly.type
_entity_poly.pdbx_seq_one_letter_code
_entity_poly.pdbx_strand_id
1 'polypeptide(L)'
;MMVKAGCGTDAVIKEITPLLQPGDVLVDGGNAYFGDTRRREEEIRPTGIHYVGTGISGGEVGALEGPSIMPGGSKESYEIIGPVLEKISAHVDGEPCCAWMGTDGAGHFVKMVHNGIEYADMQFIGEAPSLLLAAGFNKAEEP
;
A
#
# COMPACT_ATOMS: atom_id res chain seq x y z
N MET A 1 8.94 7.11 -1.17
CA MET A 1 8.15 8.21 -0.59
C MET A 1 7.06 7.65 0.31
N MET A 2 6.87 8.23 1.50
CA MET A 2 5.78 7.91 2.44
C MET A 2 5.16 9.23 2.88
N VAL A 3 4.33 9.82 2.01
CA VAL A 3 3.72 11.14 2.24
C VAL A 3 2.21 11.09 2.07
N LYS A 4 1.53 12.16 2.53
CA LYS A 4 0.07 12.25 2.38
C LYS A 4 -0.32 12.21 0.91
N ALA A 5 -1.28 11.36 0.57
CA ALA A 5 -1.82 11.22 -0.77
C ALA A 5 -2.40 12.54 -1.33
N GLY A 6 -2.46 12.64 -2.65
CA GLY A 6 -2.95 13.81 -3.36
C GLY A 6 -1.85 14.81 -3.70
N CYS A 7 -2.12 16.11 -3.56
CA CYS A 7 -1.20 17.18 -3.97
C CYS A 7 0.16 17.15 -3.24
N GLY A 8 0.22 16.58 -2.03
CA GLY A 8 1.49 16.39 -1.32
C GLY A 8 2.43 15.44 -2.05
N THR A 9 1.91 14.34 -2.58
CA THR A 9 2.69 13.40 -3.40
C THR A 9 3.18 14.08 -4.69
N ASP A 10 2.32 14.85 -5.37
CA ASP A 10 2.70 15.56 -6.60
C ASP A 10 3.81 16.60 -6.34
N ALA A 11 3.76 17.30 -5.20
CA ALA A 11 4.79 18.25 -4.80
C ALA A 11 6.16 17.57 -4.58
N VAL A 12 6.18 16.45 -3.85
CA VAL A 12 7.40 15.67 -3.60
C VAL A 12 7.97 15.10 -4.90
N ILE A 13 7.13 14.56 -5.78
CA ILE A 13 7.55 14.08 -7.10
C ILE A 13 8.26 15.19 -7.88
N LYS A 14 7.68 16.39 -7.92
CA LYS A 14 8.26 17.55 -8.61
C LYS A 14 9.64 17.95 -8.07
N GLU A 15 9.84 17.83 -6.75
CA GLU A 15 11.12 18.14 -6.12
C GLU A 15 12.18 17.05 -6.34
N ILE A 16 11.77 15.77 -6.32
CA ILE A 16 12.72 14.64 -6.38
C ILE A 16 13.11 14.31 -7.82
N THR A 17 12.17 14.36 -8.78
CA THR A 17 12.43 13.96 -10.17
C THR A 17 13.67 14.61 -10.78
N PRO A 18 13.97 15.90 -10.57
CA PRO A 18 15.20 16.52 -11.10
C PRO A 18 16.50 15.99 -10.49
N LEU A 19 16.43 15.27 -9.38
CA LEU A 19 17.58 14.70 -8.67
C LEU A 19 17.85 13.24 -9.06
N LEU A 20 16.94 12.64 -9.82
CA LEU A 20 17.00 11.24 -10.27
C LEU A 20 17.53 11.13 -11.69
N GLN A 21 17.98 9.95 -12.04
CA GLN A 21 18.51 9.60 -13.37
C GLN A 21 17.62 8.54 -14.04
N PRO A 22 17.64 8.43 -15.38
CA PRO A 22 17.00 7.32 -16.07
C PRO A 22 17.46 5.96 -15.51
N GLY A 23 16.51 5.07 -15.22
CA GLY A 23 16.74 3.78 -14.57
C GLY A 23 16.56 3.80 -13.04
N ASP A 24 16.49 4.96 -12.41
CA ASP A 24 16.14 5.03 -10.99
C ASP A 24 14.69 4.61 -10.75
N VAL A 25 14.42 4.10 -9.54
CA VAL A 25 13.07 3.67 -9.13
C VAL A 25 12.54 4.59 -8.03
N LEU A 26 11.44 5.27 -8.32
CA LEU A 26 10.72 6.11 -7.37
C LEU A 26 9.51 5.35 -6.81
N VAL A 27 9.62 4.89 -5.57
CA VAL A 27 8.55 4.13 -4.90
C VAL A 27 7.63 5.07 -4.12
N ASP A 28 6.34 5.04 -4.45
CA ASP A 28 5.26 5.69 -3.69
C ASP A 28 4.58 4.65 -2.78
N GLY A 29 4.94 4.66 -1.50
CA GLY A 29 4.36 3.81 -0.46
C GLY A 29 3.22 4.51 0.31
N GLY A 30 2.81 5.69 -0.12
CA GLY A 30 1.64 6.38 0.43
C GLY A 30 0.34 5.62 0.12
N ASN A 31 -0.72 5.90 0.86
CA ASN A 31 -2.03 5.29 0.61
C ASN A 31 -2.77 6.09 -0.48
N ALA A 32 -2.27 6.02 -1.72
CA ALA A 32 -2.74 6.82 -2.84
C ALA A 32 -3.89 6.15 -3.62
N TYR A 33 -4.72 6.98 -4.26
CA TYR A 33 -5.71 6.51 -5.22
C TYR A 33 -5.01 6.00 -6.49
N PHE A 34 -5.32 4.78 -6.91
CA PHE A 34 -4.64 4.11 -8.04
C PHE A 34 -4.73 4.89 -9.37
N GLY A 35 -5.81 5.65 -9.58
CA GLY A 35 -5.95 6.51 -10.77
C GLY A 35 -4.92 7.63 -10.80
N ASP A 36 -4.59 8.23 -9.66
CA ASP A 36 -3.50 9.21 -9.54
C ASP A 36 -2.13 8.56 -9.78
N THR A 37 -1.95 7.32 -9.32
CA THR A 37 -0.73 6.54 -9.55
C THR A 37 -0.48 6.32 -11.04
N ARG A 38 -1.53 5.97 -11.79
CA ARG A 38 -1.47 5.81 -13.24
C ARG A 38 -1.07 7.09 -13.95
N ARG A 39 -1.73 8.20 -13.60
CA ARG A 39 -1.39 9.53 -14.12
C ARG A 39 0.07 9.89 -13.86
N ARG A 40 0.55 9.71 -12.63
CA ARG A 40 1.94 10.01 -12.24
C ARG A 40 2.95 9.15 -12.98
N GLU A 41 2.65 7.87 -13.14
CA GLU A 41 3.48 6.96 -13.91
C GLU A 41 3.60 7.39 -15.38
N GLU A 42 2.47 7.78 -16.01
CA GLU A 42 2.46 8.30 -17.37
C GLU A 42 3.26 9.60 -17.51
N GLU A 43 3.18 10.51 -16.53
CA GLU A 43 3.90 11.78 -16.50
C GLU A 43 5.41 11.59 -16.31
N ILE A 44 5.83 10.60 -15.50
CA ILE A 44 7.24 10.34 -15.18
C ILE A 44 7.93 9.47 -16.24
N ARG A 45 7.22 8.57 -16.87
CA ARG A 45 7.76 7.60 -17.87
C ARG A 45 8.69 8.22 -18.92
N PRO A 46 8.41 9.42 -19.51
CA PRO A 46 9.32 10.04 -20.49
C PRO A 46 10.70 10.41 -19.94
N THR A 47 10.85 10.49 -18.61
CA THR A 47 12.15 10.78 -17.97
C THR A 47 13.06 9.56 -17.88
N GLY A 48 12.51 8.36 -18.16
CA GLY A 48 13.22 7.08 -17.95
C GLY A 48 13.28 6.61 -16.51
N ILE A 49 12.64 7.32 -15.59
CA ILE A 49 12.50 6.92 -14.17
C ILE A 49 11.34 5.94 -14.05
N HIS A 50 11.50 4.88 -13.28
CA HIS A 50 10.42 3.95 -12.95
C HIS A 50 9.60 4.48 -11.77
N TYR A 51 8.30 4.64 -11.95
CA TYR A 51 7.38 4.98 -10.86
C TYR A 51 6.63 3.74 -10.38
N VAL A 52 6.72 3.45 -9.08
CA VAL A 52 6.14 2.24 -8.48
C VAL A 52 5.17 2.63 -7.37
N GLY A 53 3.89 2.55 -7.66
CA GLY A 53 2.84 2.67 -6.64
C GLY A 53 2.75 1.38 -5.82
N THR A 54 2.99 1.50 -4.51
CA THR A 54 3.13 0.34 -3.62
C THR A 54 2.14 0.43 -2.47
N GLY A 55 1.20 -0.51 -2.41
CA GLY A 55 0.34 -0.69 -1.25
C GLY A 55 1.13 -1.28 -0.09
N ILE A 56 0.96 -0.69 1.10
CA ILE A 56 1.62 -1.16 2.32
C ILE A 56 0.56 -1.36 3.40
N SER A 57 0.57 -2.52 4.06
CA SER A 57 -0.38 -2.87 5.11
C SER A 57 0.32 -3.49 6.31
N GLY A 58 -0.16 -3.17 7.51
CA GLY A 58 0.37 -3.71 8.77
C GLY A 58 0.30 -2.72 9.94
N GLY A 59 -0.07 -1.48 9.70
CA GLY A 59 -0.14 -0.44 10.72
C GLY A 59 1.21 -0.20 11.41
N GLU A 60 1.17 0.20 12.66
CA GLU A 60 2.35 0.51 13.48
C GLU A 60 3.21 -0.75 13.74
N VAL A 61 2.57 -1.87 14.04
CA VAL A 61 3.26 -3.15 14.25
C VAL A 61 3.95 -3.61 12.96
N GLY A 62 3.27 -3.54 11.82
CA GLY A 62 3.86 -3.87 10.54
C GLY A 62 5.02 -2.96 10.15
N ALA A 63 4.99 -1.69 10.54
CA ALA A 63 6.11 -0.77 10.30
C ALA A 63 7.38 -1.18 11.07
N LEU A 64 7.21 -1.81 12.24
CA LEU A 64 8.31 -2.27 13.10
C LEU A 64 8.80 -3.68 12.73
N GLU A 65 7.87 -4.61 12.50
CA GLU A 65 8.15 -6.03 12.39
C GLU A 65 8.14 -6.56 10.94
N GLY A 66 7.69 -5.75 10.00
CA GLY A 66 7.53 -6.08 8.59
C GLY A 66 6.07 -5.98 8.15
N PRO A 67 5.77 -5.17 7.12
CA PRO A 67 4.43 -5.04 6.56
C PRO A 67 4.18 -6.08 5.45
N SER A 68 2.91 -6.23 5.06
CA SER A 68 2.56 -6.78 3.75
C SER A 68 2.76 -5.69 2.69
N ILE A 69 3.47 -6.01 1.60
CA ILE A 69 3.86 -5.05 0.57
C ILE A 69 3.33 -5.48 -0.80
N MET A 70 2.62 -4.58 -1.47
CA MET A 70 1.92 -4.80 -2.73
C MET A 70 2.47 -3.85 -3.81
N PRO A 71 3.67 -4.10 -4.36
CA PRO A 71 4.25 -3.26 -5.40
C PRO A 71 3.55 -3.45 -6.75
N GLY A 72 3.26 -2.34 -7.43
CA GLY A 72 2.86 -2.30 -8.83
C GLY A 72 4.01 -1.85 -9.73
N GLY A 73 3.67 -1.23 -10.86
CA GLY A 73 4.64 -0.70 -11.81
C GLY A 73 5.18 -1.73 -12.81
N SER A 74 6.18 -1.34 -13.59
CA SER A 74 6.74 -2.23 -14.61
C SER A 74 7.43 -3.45 -13.99
N LYS A 75 7.54 -4.54 -14.75
CA LYS A 75 8.24 -5.73 -14.29
C LYS A 75 9.72 -5.46 -14.08
N GLU A 76 10.32 -4.63 -14.93
CA GLU A 76 11.71 -4.19 -14.83
C GLU A 76 11.96 -3.45 -13.50
N SER A 77 11.04 -2.57 -13.10
CA SER A 77 11.15 -1.88 -11.80
C SER A 77 11.08 -2.86 -10.63
N TYR A 78 10.25 -3.90 -10.73
CA TYR A 78 10.17 -4.93 -9.70
C TYR A 78 11.45 -5.78 -9.62
N GLU A 79 12.09 -6.09 -10.75
CA GLU A 79 13.38 -6.79 -10.77
C GLU A 79 14.47 -6.02 -10.01
N ILE A 80 14.39 -4.67 -9.99
CA ILE A 80 15.34 -3.81 -9.28
C ILE A 80 15.00 -3.72 -7.78
N ILE A 81 13.75 -3.37 -7.44
CA ILE A 81 13.37 -3.04 -6.06
C ILE A 81 12.77 -4.21 -5.29
N GLY A 82 12.26 -5.23 -5.98
CA GLY A 82 11.62 -6.40 -5.39
C GLY A 82 12.44 -7.07 -4.29
N PRO A 83 13.73 -7.39 -4.52
CA PRO A 83 14.57 -8.02 -3.49
C PRO A 83 14.70 -7.21 -2.19
N VAL A 84 14.62 -5.87 -2.28
CA VAL A 84 14.61 -5.00 -1.10
C VAL A 84 13.25 -5.06 -0.41
N LEU A 85 12.15 -4.95 -1.17
CA LEU A 85 10.79 -4.97 -0.64
C LEU A 85 10.46 -6.33 0.02
N GLU A 86 10.85 -7.43 -0.60
CA GLU A 86 10.71 -8.78 -0.06
C GLU A 86 11.46 -8.93 1.27
N LYS A 87 12.68 -8.40 1.36
CA LYS A 87 13.50 -8.48 2.57
C LYS A 87 12.93 -7.70 3.76
N ILE A 88 12.27 -6.57 3.51
CA ILE A 88 11.68 -5.74 4.57
C ILE A 88 10.21 -6.07 4.86
N SER A 89 9.58 -6.93 4.08
CA SER A 89 8.22 -7.39 4.33
C SER A 89 8.14 -8.38 5.50
N ALA A 90 6.94 -8.61 6.01
CA ALA A 90 6.68 -9.74 6.89
C ALA A 90 6.98 -11.07 6.18
N HIS A 91 7.34 -12.09 6.95
CA HIS A 91 7.57 -13.45 6.43
C HIS A 91 6.66 -14.43 7.17
N VAL A 92 6.01 -15.31 6.40
CA VAL A 92 5.20 -16.41 6.95
C VAL A 92 5.74 -17.72 6.37
N ASP A 93 6.12 -18.64 7.24
CA ASP A 93 6.73 -19.92 6.85
C ASP A 93 7.98 -19.77 5.95
N GLY A 94 8.71 -18.65 6.11
CA GLY A 94 9.89 -18.32 5.32
C GLY A 94 9.61 -17.58 4.00
N GLU A 95 8.34 -17.44 3.61
CA GLU A 95 7.94 -16.73 2.40
C GLU A 95 7.63 -15.25 2.67
N PRO A 96 8.12 -14.30 1.86
CA PRO A 96 7.86 -12.89 2.06
C PRO A 96 6.41 -12.53 1.74
N CYS A 97 5.80 -11.71 2.57
CA CYS A 97 4.48 -11.12 2.32
C CYS A 97 4.60 -9.93 1.33
N CYS A 98 5.27 -10.17 0.22
CA CYS A 98 5.53 -9.21 -0.84
C CYS A 98 5.50 -9.94 -2.19
N ALA A 99 4.74 -9.42 -3.15
CA ALA A 99 4.73 -9.93 -4.51
C ALA A 99 4.36 -8.82 -5.49
N TRP A 100 4.86 -8.89 -6.71
CA TRP A 100 4.47 -7.98 -7.77
C TRP A 100 2.97 -8.13 -8.11
N MET A 101 2.20 -7.05 -7.98
CA MET A 101 0.75 -7.05 -8.17
C MET A 101 0.32 -6.86 -9.62
N GLY A 102 1.23 -6.43 -10.48
CA GLY A 102 0.96 -6.12 -11.89
C GLY A 102 1.46 -4.75 -12.30
N THR A 103 1.23 -4.41 -13.55
CA THR A 103 1.68 -3.14 -14.13
C THR A 103 0.91 -1.94 -13.59
N ASP A 104 1.45 -0.75 -13.83
CA ASP A 104 0.74 0.51 -13.65
C ASP A 104 0.36 0.75 -12.16
N GLY A 105 -0.86 1.20 -11.90
CA GLY A 105 -1.38 1.44 -10.56
C GLY A 105 -1.81 0.20 -9.77
N ALA A 106 -1.46 -1.02 -10.21
CA ALA A 106 -1.95 -2.28 -9.63
C ALA A 106 -1.67 -2.41 -8.13
N GLY A 107 -0.53 -1.98 -7.63
CA GLY A 107 -0.21 -2.04 -6.20
C GLY A 107 -1.19 -1.25 -5.32
N HIS A 108 -1.47 0.00 -5.68
CA HIS A 108 -2.45 0.82 -4.98
C HIS A 108 -3.90 0.33 -5.20
N PHE A 109 -4.20 -0.25 -6.37
CA PHE A 109 -5.51 -0.86 -6.61
C PHE A 109 -5.76 -2.05 -5.68
N VAL A 110 -4.80 -2.96 -5.56
CA VAL A 110 -4.89 -4.13 -4.65
C VAL A 110 -5.02 -3.65 -3.20
N LYS A 111 -4.25 -2.63 -2.79
CA LYS A 111 -4.38 -2.06 -1.44
C LYS A 111 -5.75 -1.43 -1.20
N MET A 112 -6.33 -0.78 -2.19
CA MET A 112 -7.69 -0.22 -2.10
C MET A 112 -8.72 -1.33 -1.90
N VAL A 113 -8.64 -2.43 -2.64
CA VAL A 113 -9.54 -3.58 -2.49
C VAL A 113 -9.36 -4.22 -1.11
N HIS A 114 -8.11 -4.44 -0.68
CA HIS A 114 -7.79 -4.94 0.66
C HIS A 114 -8.47 -4.09 1.74
N ASN A 115 -8.26 -2.78 1.70
CA ASN A 115 -8.85 -1.88 2.69
C ASN A 115 -10.38 -1.86 2.63
N GLY A 116 -10.97 -1.96 1.45
CA GLY A 116 -12.42 -2.04 1.32
C GLY A 116 -13.02 -3.25 2.04
N ILE A 117 -12.37 -4.39 1.96
CA ILE A 117 -12.77 -5.62 2.67
C ILE A 117 -12.53 -5.47 4.17
N GLU A 118 -11.34 -5.06 4.57
CA GLU A 118 -10.94 -4.89 5.97
C GLU A 118 -11.86 -3.94 6.72
N TYR A 119 -12.21 -2.79 6.14
CA TYR A 119 -13.11 -1.83 6.77
C TYR A 119 -14.54 -2.34 6.87
N ALA A 120 -15.01 -3.17 5.93
CA ALA A 120 -16.31 -3.82 6.03
C ALA A 120 -16.33 -4.81 7.19
N ASP A 121 -15.30 -5.63 7.35
CA ASP A 121 -15.18 -6.57 8.48
C ASP A 121 -15.11 -5.82 9.81
N MET A 122 -14.33 -4.74 9.89
CA MET A 122 -14.25 -3.89 11.08
C MET A 122 -15.62 -3.28 11.46
N GLN A 123 -16.40 -2.87 10.46
CA GLN A 123 -17.75 -2.34 10.67
C GLN A 123 -18.68 -3.42 11.22
N PHE A 124 -18.68 -4.62 10.67
CA PHE A 124 -19.48 -5.74 11.17
C PHE A 124 -19.13 -6.10 12.62
N ILE A 125 -17.83 -6.16 12.94
CA ILE A 125 -17.36 -6.41 14.30
C ILE A 125 -17.82 -5.29 15.25
N GLY A 126 -17.78 -4.03 14.80
CA GLY A 126 -18.24 -2.88 15.59
C GLY A 126 -19.74 -2.84 15.81
N GLU A 127 -20.55 -3.34 14.87
CA GLU A 127 -22.01 -3.38 14.97
C GLU A 127 -22.52 -4.56 15.81
N ALA A 128 -21.80 -5.69 15.84
CA ALA A 128 -22.23 -6.90 16.55
C ALA A 128 -22.58 -6.66 18.03
N PRO A 129 -21.77 -5.94 18.84
CA PRO A 129 -22.13 -5.60 20.23
C PRO A 129 -23.43 -4.80 20.33
N SER A 130 -23.66 -3.87 19.41
CA SER A 130 -24.88 -3.04 19.40
C SER A 130 -26.13 -3.90 19.13
N LEU A 131 -26.03 -4.84 18.20
CA LEU A 131 -27.11 -5.79 17.90
C LEU A 131 -27.38 -6.73 19.07
N LEU A 132 -26.33 -7.23 19.72
CA LEU A 132 -26.47 -8.08 20.90
C LEU A 132 -27.17 -7.33 22.06
N LEU A 133 -26.77 -6.09 22.30
CA LEU A 133 -27.43 -5.26 23.31
C LEU A 133 -28.92 -4.99 22.98
N ALA A 134 -29.24 -4.71 21.72
CA ALA A 134 -30.60 -4.50 21.26
C ALA A 134 -31.45 -5.80 21.37
N ALA A 135 -30.83 -6.97 21.24
CA ALA A 135 -31.44 -8.28 21.44
C ALA A 135 -31.56 -8.69 22.92
N GLY A 136 -31.17 -7.82 23.87
CA GLY A 136 -31.33 -8.06 25.30
C GLY A 136 -30.15 -8.74 26.00
N PHE A 137 -29.05 -8.96 25.30
CA PHE A 137 -27.81 -9.45 25.91
C PHE A 137 -27.13 -8.30 26.66
N ASN A 138 -27.01 -8.39 27.98
CA ASN A 138 -26.35 -7.38 28.81
C ASN A 138 -24.89 -7.76 29.09
N LYS A 139 -24.02 -6.75 29.22
CA LYS A 139 -22.64 -6.89 29.62
C LYS A 139 -22.41 -7.48 31.02
N ALA A 140 -23.45 -7.75 31.77
CA ALA A 140 -23.42 -7.85 33.22
C ALA A 140 -23.23 -9.26 33.75
N GLU A 141 -22.72 -10.18 33.02
CA GLU A 141 -22.35 -11.52 33.55
C GLU A 141 -20.94 -11.86 33.10
N GLU A 142 -19.94 -11.13 33.64
CA GLU A 142 -18.62 -11.70 33.78
C GLU A 142 -18.64 -12.69 34.95
N PRO A 143 -18.14 -13.93 34.77
CA PRO A 143 -18.02 -14.91 35.82
C PRO A 143 -16.98 -14.53 36.86
#